data_162e22af47277c0be21c2befe7c7770b
#
_entry.id   162e22af47277c0be21c2befe7c7770b
#
_cell.length_a   1.000
_cell.length_b   1.000
_cell.length_c   1.000
_cell.angle_alpha   90.00
_cell.angle_beta   90.00
_cell.angle_gamma   90.00
#
_symmetry.space_group_name_H-M   'P 1'
#
loop_
_entity.id
_entity.type
_entity.pdbx_description
1 polymer ?
#
loop_
_entity_poly.entity_id
_entity_poly.type
_entity_poly.pdbx_seq_one_letter_code
_entity_poly.pdbx_strand_id
1 'polypeptide(L)'
;MRGMREVEVTPTAAGRFEAVIGGDRFTQFSLLADATHNRFLGRSIWNINAVGLGGVAEMLRGLVATGMGLGIDTRWLVIDGDAGFFAITNRIHNCVRGWPGDGGPLGDAERRHYESVVGANRERLHELVSPGDIVILHDPLTAGMVDMAKETGAPVVWCCHIGVDVANESTQLAWDFLSPYVAQVDAVVFSRAEHVPASLAGTRTVILPPPSTRSR
;
A
#
# COMPACT_ATOMS: atom_id res chain seq x y z
N MET A 1 15.81 -4.44 16.04
CA MET A 1 14.54 -4.54 15.28
C MET A 1 14.58 -5.83 14.47
N ARG A 2 13.50 -6.58 14.39
CA ARG A 2 13.37 -7.67 13.42
C ARG A 2 13.11 -6.98 12.08
N GLY A 3 13.94 -7.22 11.07
CA GLY A 3 13.74 -6.61 9.75
C GLY A 3 12.46 -7.06 9.06
N MET A 4 12.31 -6.66 7.80
CA MET A 4 11.20 -7.04 6.93
C MET A 4 10.98 -8.56 6.91
N ARG A 5 9.73 -8.97 7.07
CA ARG A 5 9.32 -10.39 7.05
C ARG A 5 8.17 -10.63 6.09
N GLU A 6 8.19 -11.79 5.45
CA GLU A 6 7.06 -12.26 4.64
C GLU A 6 5.97 -12.86 5.55
N VAL A 7 4.73 -12.56 5.22
CA VAL A 7 3.54 -13.11 5.90
C VAL A 7 3.03 -14.30 5.09
N GLU A 8 2.96 -15.46 5.73
CA GLU A 8 2.34 -16.63 5.12
C GLU A 8 0.84 -16.41 4.96
N VAL A 9 0.36 -16.60 3.74
CA VAL A 9 -1.06 -16.48 3.38
C VAL A 9 -1.49 -17.76 2.67
N THR A 10 -2.61 -18.34 3.08
CA THR A 10 -3.17 -19.51 2.42
C THR A 10 -4.01 -19.08 1.22
N PRO A 11 -3.77 -19.61 0.01
CA PRO A 11 -4.55 -19.28 -1.18
C PRO A 11 -6.04 -19.58 -0.99
N THR A 12 -6.88 -18.70 -1.52
CA THR A 12 -8.34 -18.89 -1.55
C THR A 12 -8.77 -19.36 -2.93
N ALA A 13 -9.37 -20.55 -3.01
CA ALA A 13 -9.86 -21.09 -4.28
C ALA A 13 -10.91 -20.18 -4.92
N ALA A 14 -10.68 -19.79 -6.19
CA ALA A 14 -11.53 -18.85 -6.93
C ALA A 14 -13.00 -19.29 -7.01
N GLY A 15 -13.27 -20.60 -7.11
CA GLY A 15 -14.63 -21.16 -7.17
C GLY A 15 -15.53 -20.78 -5.98
N ARG A 16 -14.95 -20.36 -4.84
CA ARG A 16 -15.75 -19.87 -3.70
C ARG A 16 -16.56 -18.61 -4.02
N PHE A 17 -16.12 -17.82 -4.98
CA PHE A 17 -16.82 -16.59 -5.36
C PHE A 17 -18.09 -16.86 -6.17
N GLU A 18 -18.20 -17.98 -6.90
CA GLU A 18 -19.36 -18.32 -7.71
C GLU A 18 -20.68 -18.30 -6.92
N ALA A 19 -20.65 -18.90 -5.72
CA ALA A 19 -21.82 -18.92 -4.84
C ALA A 19 -22.25 -17.53 -4.33
N VAL A 20 -21.34 -16.56 -4.35
CA VAL A 20 -21.59 -15.19 -3.84
C VAL A 20 -22.01 -14.24 -4.96
N ILE A 21 -21.35 -14.32 -6.14
CA ILE A 21 -21.56 -13.37 -7.23
C ILE A 21 -22.47 -13.90 -8.34
N GLY A 22 -22.77 -15.21 -8.36
CA GLY A 22 -23.59 -15.89 -9.37
C GLY A 22 -22.81 -16.25 -10.63
N GLY A 23 -23.32 -17.23 -11.40
CA GLY A 23 -22.60 -17.84 -12.53
C GLY A 23 -22.14 -16.87 -13.61
N ASP A 24 -23.02 -15.96 -14.07
CA ASP A 24 -22.67 -15.01 -15.14
C ASP A 24 -21.53 -14.06 -14.72
N ARG A 25 -21.59 -13.52 -13.50
CA ARG A 25 -20.54 -12.66 -12.97
C ARG A 25 -19.27 -13.43 -12.67
N PHE A 26 -19.41 -14.67 -12.24
CA PHE A 26 -18.27 -15.56 -12.03
C PHE A 26 -17.54 -15.86 -13.33
N THR A 27 -18.26 -16.07 -14.42
CA THR A 27 -17.66 -16.24 -15.74
C THR A 27 -16.83 -15.00 -16.15
N GLN A 28 -17.39 -13.81 -15.99
CA GLN A 28 -16.65 -12.56 -16.27
C GLN A 28 -15.43 -12.40 -15.35
N PHE A 29 -15.57 -12.71 -14.07
CA PHE A 29 -14.48 -12.70 -13.10
C PHE A 29 -13.37 -13.67 -13.53
N SER A 30 -13.70 -14.89 -13.94
CA SER A 30 -12.71 -15.88 -14.36
C SER A 30 -11.94 -15.44 -15.61
N LEU A 31 -12.62 -14.86 -16.59
CA LEU A 31 -11.96 -14.30 -17.80
C LEU A 31 -10.98 -13.18 -17.46
N LEU A 32 -11.36 -12.28 -16.52
CA LEU A 32 -10.46 -11.23 -16.06
C LEU A 32 -9.29 -11.80 -15.26
N ALA A 33 -9.54 -12.83 -14.45
CA ALA A 33 -8.51 -13.51 -13.67
C ALA A 33 -7.46 -14.17 -14.59
N ASP A 34 -7.90 -14.88 -15.62
CA ASP A 34 -7.02 -15.53 -16.60
C ASP A 34 -6.19 -14.49 -17.37
N ALA A 35 -6.81 -13.38 -17.81
CA ALA A 35 -6.12 -12.29 -18.48
C ALA A 35 -5.07 -11.63 -17.54
N THR A 36 -5.41 -11.48 -16.27
CA THR A 36 -4.52 -10.91 -15.26
C THR A 36 -3.36 -11.87 -14.97
N HIS A 37 -3.63 -13.16 -14.77
CA HIS A 37 -2.61 -14.19 -14.59
C HIS A 37 -1.60 -14.16 -15.74
N ASN A 38 -2.07 -14.21 -16.99
CA ASN A 38 -1.21 -14.18 -18.16
C ASN A 38 -0.37 -12.90 -18.27
N ARG A 39 -0.92 -11.75 -17.86
CA ARG A 39 -0.22 -10.47 -17.88
C ARG A 39 0.92 -10.40 -16.88
N PHE A 40 0.76 -11.06 -15.73
CA PHE A 40 1.74 -11.04 -14.63
C PHE A 40 2.56 -12.33 -14.54
N LEU A 41 2.45 -13.23 -15.52
CA LEU A 41 3.21 -14.48 -15.55
C LEU A 41 4.72 -14.21 -15.45
N GLY A 42 5.37 -14.86 -14.48
CA GLY A 42 6.80 -14.70 -14.21
C GLY A 42 7.18 -13.42 -13.45
N ARG A 43 6.19 -12.71 -12.87
CA ARG A 43 6.40 -11.54 -12.01
C ARG A 43 5.77 -11.76 -10.65
N SER A 44 6.46 -11.35 -9.60
CA SER A 44 5.89 -11.28 -8.25
C SER A 44 5.30 -9.90 -7.99
N ILE A 45 4.17 -9.85 -7.29
CA ILE A 45 3.55 -8.60 -6.81
C ILE A 45 3.76 -8.53 -5.30
N TRP A 46 4.63 -7.62 -4.87
CA TRP A 46 5.01 -7.43 -3.48
C TRP A 46 4.16 -6.35 -2.83
N ASN A 47 3.25 -6.73 -1.93
CA ASN A 47 2.49 -5.80 -1.10
C ASN A 47 3.25 -5.56 0.19
N ILE A 48 3.56 -4.31 0.51
CA ILE A 48 4.36 -3.95 1.69
C ILE A 48 3.57 -3.00 2.58
N ASN A 49 3.42 -3.37 3.86
CA ASN A 49 2.90 -2.48 4.89
C ASN A 49 3.74 -2.58 6.18
N ALA A 50 3.49 -1.69 7.14
CA ALA A 50 4.29 -1.64 8.37
C ALA A 50 3.65 -2.36 9.57
N VAL A 51 2.40 -2.81 9.45
CA VAL A 51 1.69 -3.44 10.58
C VAL A 51 0.94 -4.68 10.09
N GLY A 52 1.19 -5.79 10.73
CA GLY A 52 0.51 -7.06 10.43
C GLY A 52 -0.93 -7.17 10.99
N LEU A 53 -1.48 -6.08 11.58
CA LEU A 53 -2.80 -6.01 12.21
C LEU A 53 -3.56 -4.77 11.74
N GLY A 54 -4.90 -4.78 11.83
CA GLY A 54 -5.76 -3.66 11.43
C GLY A 54 -6.38 -3.83 10.04
N GLY A 55 -7.18 -2.84 9.61
CA GLY A 55 -8.00 -2.93 8.40
C GLY A 55 -7.22 -3.19 7.12
N VAL A 56 -6.05 -2.54 6.93
CA VAL A 56 -5.20 -2.77 5.75
C VAL A 56 -4.61 -4.18 5.76
N ALA A 57 -4.20 -4.69 6.92
CA ALA A 57 -3.70 -6.06 7.03
C ALA A 57 -4.78 -7.11 6.73
N GLU A 58 -6.03 -6.89 7.16
CA GLU A 58 -7.15 -7.77 6.82
C GLU A 58 -7.46 -7.72 5.32
N MET A 59 -7.49 -6.53 4.74
CA MET A 59 -7.67 -6.36 3.30
C MET A 59 -6.57 -7.07 2.52
N LEU A 60 -5.29 -6.88 2.89
CA LEU A 60 -4.16 -7.53 2.24
C LEU A 60 -4.20 -9.05 2.35
N ARG A 61 -4.59 -9.59 3.51
CA ARG A 61 -4.76 -11.03 3.67
C ARG A 61 -5.76 -11.61 2.67
N GLY A 62 -6.91 -10.94 2.49
CA GLY A 62 -7.92 -11.34 1.51
C GLY A 62 -7.45 -11.15 0.07
N LEU A 63 -6.82 -10.02 -0.24
CA LEU A 63 -6.33 -9.70 -1.58
C LEU A 63 -5.23 -10.68 -2.03
N VAL A 64 -4.23 -10.91 -1.19
CA VAL A 64 -3.12 -11.83 -1.46
C VAL A 64 -3.63 -13.26 -1.58
N ALA A 65 -4.49 -13.72 -0.64
CA ALA A 65 -5.10 -15.05 -0.71
C ALA A 65 -5.87 -15.29 -2.01
N THR A 66 -6.62 -14.26 -2.46
CA THR A 66 -7.38 -14.32 -3.72
C THR A 66 -6.44 -14.34 -4.92
N GLY A 67 -5.46 -13.43 -4.97
CA GLY A 67 -4.47 -13.38 -6.05
C GLY A 67 -3.73 -14.71 -6.24
N MET A 68 -3.25 -15.29 -5.13
CA MET A 68 -2.61 -16.62 -5.14
C MET A 68 -3.55 -17.71 -5.65
N GLY A 69 -4.83 -17.68 -5.23
CA GLY A 69 -5.86 -18.62 -5.70
C GLY A 69 -6.21 -18.48 -7.18
N LEU A 70 -5.89 -17.34 -7.80
CA LEU A 70 -6.00 -17.07 -9.24
C LEU A 70 -4.67 -17.34 -9.98
N GLY A 71 -3.67 -17.93 -9.32
CA GLY A 71 -2.38 -18.24 -9.92
C GLY A 71 -1.45 -17.02 -10.11
N ILE A 72 -1.77 -15.87 -9.51
CA ILE A 72 -0.91 -14.69 -9.54
C ILE A 72 0.08 -14.80 -8.37
N ASP A 73 1.39 -14.69 -8.65
CA ASP A 73 2.42 -14.65 -7.60
C ASP A 73 2.34 -13.29 -6.87
N THR A 74 1.47 -13.23 -5.88
CA THR A 74 1.31 -12.07 -5.01
C THR A 74 1.73 -12.41 -3.59
N ARG A 75 2.52 -11.53 -2.98
CA ARG A 75 3.18 -11.74 -1.70
C ARG A 75 2.97 -10.56 -0.77
N TRP A 76 3.14 -10.78 0.51
CA TRP A 76 2.93 -9.76 1.52
C TRP A 76 4.14 -9.67 2.45
N LEU A 77 4.76 -8.48 2.49
CA LEU A 77 5.85 -8.13 3.39
C LEU A 77 5.38 -7.15 4.45
N VAL A 78 5.84 -7.35 5.67
CA VAL A 78 5.61 -6.45 6.79
C VAL A 78 6.95 -5.92 7.29
N ILE A 79 7.06 -4.59 7.41
CA ILE A 79 8.20 -3.96 8.08
C ILE A 79 7.91 -3.75 9.57
N ASP A 80 8.94 -3.87 10.38
CA ASP A 80 8.88 -3.56 11.80
C ASP A 80 9.25 -2.08 12.05
N GLY A 81 8.76 -1.53 13.16
CA GLY A 81 9.10 -0.20 13.64
C GLY A 81 9.23 -0.18 15.17
N ASP A 82 9.93 0.81 15.68
CA ASP A 82 9.95 1.10 17.11
C ASP A 82 8.80 2.02 17.54
N ALA A 83 8.69 2.27 18.82
CA ALA A 83 7.63 3.12 19.38
C ALA A 83 7.68 4.56 18.82
N GLY A 84 8.88 5.10 18.55
CA GLY A 84 9.07 6.43 17.95
C GLY A 84 8.55 6.47 16.51
N PHE A 85 8.90 5.46 15.71
CA PHE A 85 8.38 5.33 14.35
C PHE A 85 6.84 5.25 14.33
N PHE A 86 6.25 4.45 15.20
CA PHE A 86 4.79 4.35 15.24
C PHE A 86 4.12 5.62 15.77
N ALA A 87 4.74 6.37 16.69
CA ALA A 87 4.24 7.67 17.11
C ALA A 87 4.20 8.66 15.92
N ILE A 88 5.29 8.75 15.15
CA ILE A 88 5.40 9.61 13.97
C ILE A 88 4.36 9.19 12.91
N THR A 89 4.30 7.91 12.55
CA THR A 89 3.41 7.43 11.50
C THR A 89 1.94 7.50 11.89
N ASN A 90 1.58 7.32 13.16
CA ASN A 90 0.24 7.57 13.67
C ASN A 90 -0.15 9.05 13.56
N ARG A 91 0.78 9.97 13.85
CA ARG A 91 0.58 11.40 13.68
C ARG A 91 0.33 11.74 12.21
N ILE A 92 1.17 11.25 11.29
CA ILE A 92 0.98 11.43 9.84
C ILE A 92 -0.39 10.87 9.42
N HIS A 93 -0.73 9.66 9.86
CA HIS A 93 -2.01 9.02 9.56
C HIS A 93 -3.21 9.88 10.02
N ASN A 94 -3.17 10.43 11.23
CA ASN A 94 -4.21 11.32 11.73
C ASN A 94 -4.27 12.63 10.92
N CYS A 95 -3.12 13.22 10.63
CA CYS A 95 -3.03 14.44 9.85
C CYS A 95 -3.59 14.27 8.43
N VAL A 96 -3.32 13.16 7.74
CA VAL A 96 -3.92 12.84 6.42
C VAL A 96 -5.45 12.78 6.52
N ARG A 97 -6.00 12.39 7.66
CA ARG A 97 -7.45 12.38 7.94
C ARG A 97 -7.99 13.72 8.43
N GLY A 98 -7.19 14.76 8.44
CA GLY A 98 -7.58 16.11 8.83
C GLY A 98 -7.52 16.39 10.34
N TRP A 99 -6.92 15.52 11.14
CA TRP A 99 -6.81 15.65 12.60
C TRP A 99 -5.36 15.86 13.03
N PRO A 100 -5.07 16.75 13.98
CA PRO A 100 -3.68 17.03 14.40
C PRO A 100 -3.02 15.85 15.16
N GLY A 101 -3.76 14.81 15.51
CA GLY A 101 -3.25 13.68 16.26
C GLY A 101 -2.85 14.07 17.68
N ASP A 102 -1.63 13.70 18.07
CA ASP A 102 -1.04 14.08 19.37
C ASP A 102 -0.45 15.50 19.41
N GLY A 103 -0.57 16.24 18.30
CA GLY A 103 -0.06 17.62 18.17
C GLY A 103 1.46 17.75 18.13
N GLY A 104 2.20 16.64 18.07
CA GLY A 104 3.66 16.67 18.00
C GLY A 104 4.17 17.12 16.62
N PRO A 105 5.47 17.45 16.49
CA PRO A 105 6.05 17.93 15.25
C PRO A 105 6.19 16.84 14.19
N LEU A 106 6.25 17.25 12.93
CA LEU A 106 6.68 16.45 11.77
C LEU A 106 7.86 17.15 11.09
N GLY A 107 8.88 17.44 11.88
CA GLY A 107 10.09 18.16 11.46
C GLY A 107 11.24 17.22 11.04
N ASP A 108 12.45 17.79 10.99
CA ASP A 108 13.65 17.08 10.53
C ASP A 108 14.05 15.91 11.45
N ALA A 109 13.79 16.01 12.77
CA ALA A 109 14.12 14.93 13.69
C ALA A 109 13.23 13.71 13.45
N GLU A 110 11.93 13.94 13.30
CA GLU A 110 10.93 12.90 12.98
C GLU A 110 11.21 12.29 11.62
N ARG A 111 11.56 13.11 10.62
CA ARG A 111 11.92 12.64 9.28
C ARG A 111 13.13 11.72 9.31
N ARG A 112 14.23 12.14 9.97
CA ARG A 112 15.42 11.30 10.10
C ARG A 112 15.14 9.98 10.83
N HIS A 113 14.31 10.00 11.87
CA HIS A 113 13.94 8.77 12.58
C HIS A 113 13.10 7.84 11.68
N TYR A 114 12.09 8.38 11.01
CA TYR A 114 11.26 7.67 10.05
C TYR A 114 12.13 7.03 8.95
N GLU A 115 13.01 7.79 8.31
CA GLU A 115 13.91 7.32 7.27
C GLU A 115 14.90 6.25 7.76
N SER A 116 15.39 6.38 8.98
CA SER A 116 16.28 5.38 9.59
C SER A 116 15.59 4.03 9.76
N VAL A 117 14.31 4.03 10.17
CA VAL A 117 13.54 2.80 10.38
C VAL A 117 13.20 2.15 9.04
N VAL A 118 12.67 2.91 8.08
CA VAL A 118 12.35 2.34 6.76
C VAL A 118 13.62 1.90 6.03
N GLY A 119 14.71 2.66 6.15
CA GLY A 119 16.01 2.39 5.52
C GLY A 119 16.67 1.09 5.99
N ALA A 120 16.40 0.66 7.23
CA ALA A 120 16.89 -0.62 7.76
C ALA A 120 16.35 -1.86 7.00
N ASN A 121 15.34 -1.68 6.13
CA ASN A 121 14.77 -2.76 5.33
C ASN A 121 15.34 -2.85 3.91
N ARG A 122 16.25 -1.94 3.51
CA ARG A 122 16.80 -1.83 2.14
C ARG A 122 17.42 -3.13 1.64
N GLU A 123 18.36 -3.69 2.41
CA GLU A 123 19.08 -4.91 2.02
C GLU A 123 18.11 -6.06 1.76
N ARG A 124 17.16 -6.27 2.68
CA ARG A 124 16.17 -7.34 2.56
C ARG A 124 15.21 -7.13 1.38
N LEU A 125 14.83 -5.89 1.09
CA LEU A 125 14.02 -5.57 -0.08
C LEU A 125 14.75 -5.92 -1.39
N HIS A 126 16.02 -5.56 -1.48
CA HIS A 126 16.86 -5.83 -2.66
C HIS A 126 17.15 -7.33 -2.86
N GLU A 127 17.16 -8.13 -1.78
CA GLU A 127 17.27 -9.60 -1.89
C GLU A 127 16.01 -10.25 -2.46
N LEU A 128 14.84 -9.67 -2.20
CA LEU A 128 13.55 -10.28 -2.52
C LEU A 128 12.98 -9.82 -3.86
N VAL A 129 13.14 -8.54 -4.19
CA VAL A 129 12.49 -7.91 -5.33
C VAL A 129 13.40 -7.89 -6.55
N SER A 130 12.90 -8.38 -7.67
CA SER A 130 13.57 -8.38 -8.96
C SER A 130 13.04 -7.25 -9.88
N PRO A 131 13.82 -6.78 -10.88
CA PRO A 131 13.38 -5.69 -11.78
C PRO A 131 12.09 -5.98 -12.55
N GLY A 132 11.74 -7.25 -12.76
CA GLY A 132 10.49 -7.66 -13.41
C GLY A 132 9.26 -7.64 -12.51
N ASP A 133 9.44 -7.56 -11.21
CA ASP A 133 8.38 -7.58 -10.20
C ASP A 133 7.61 -6.25 -10.14
N ILE A 134 6.62 -6.17 -9.26
CA ILE A 134 5.87 -4.96 -8.95
C ILE A 134 5.87 -4.77 -7.44
N VAL A 135 6.18 -3.56 -6.98
CA VAL A 135 6.11 -3.20 -5.56
C VAL A 135 4.90 -2.31 -5.31
N ILE A 136 4.06 -2.71 -4.37
CA ILE A 136 2.91 -1.93 -3.90
C ILE A 136 3.15 -1.57 -2.43
N LEU A 137 3.37 -0.29 -2.18
CA LEU A 137 3.58 0.28 -0.85
C LEU A 137 2.23 0.78 -0.30
N HIS A 138 1.89 0.41 0.92
CA HIS A 138 0.60 0.75 1.52
C HIS A 138 0.74 1.76 2.64
N ASP A 139 0.00 2.88 2.52
CA ASP A 139 -0.17 3.95 3.50
C ASP A 139 1.13 4.74 3.85
N PRO A 140 1.02 5.80 4.66
CA PRO A 140 2.15 6.66 5.04
C PRO A 140 3.34 5.93 5.66
N LEU A 141 3.10 4.77 6.31
CA LEU A 141 4.14 4.02 6.99
C LEU A 141 5.23 3.48 6.05
N THR A 142 4.91 3.33 4.77
CA THR A 142 5.84 2.78 3.77
C THR A 142 6.30 3.80 2.72
N ALA A 143 5.80 5.04 2.78
CA ALA A 143 6.11 6.05 1.76
C ALA A 143 7.62 6.30 1.60
N GLY A 144 8.38 6.33 2.69
CA GLY A 144 9.85 6.49 2.66
C GLY A 144 10.63 5.31 2.05
N MET A 145 9.94 4.22 1.68
CA MET A 145 10.56 3.08 0.99
C MET A 145 10.62 3.27 -0.53
N VAL A 146 10.00 4.33 -1.08
CA VAL A 146 9.87 4.52 -2.53
C VAL A 146 11.23 4.49 -3.23
N ASP A 147 12.22 5.24 -2.76
CA ASP A 147 13.54 5.31 -3.39
C ASP A 147 14.22 3.94 -3.44
N MET A 148 14.28 3.23 -2.30
CA MET A 148 14.89 1.91 -2.24
C MET A 148 14.11 0.86 -3.06
N ALA A 149 12.79 1.00 -3.18
CA ALA A 149 12.00 0.12 -4.03
C ALA A 149 12.29 0.39 -5.52
N LYS A 150 12.44 1.65 -5.93
CA LYS A 150 12.82 2.00 -7.31
C LYS A 150 14.25 1.55 -7.66
N GLU A 151 15.17 1.54 -6.71
CA GLU A 151 16.53 1.02 -6.91
C GLU A 151 16.56 -0.46 -7.33
N THR A 152 15.53 -1.25 -7.01
CA THR A 152 15.38 -2.64 -7.48
C THR A 152 15.10 -2.75 -8.98
N GLY A 153 14.69 -1.64 -9.62
CA GLY A 153 14.25 -1.61 -11.02
C GLY A 153 12.79 -2.04 -11.21
N ALA A 154 12.08 -2.41 -10.15
CA ALA A 154 10.66 -2.75 -10.21
C ALA A 154 9.78 -1.47 -10.26
N PRO A 155 8.67 -1.48 -11.02
CA PRO A 155 7.64 -0.45 -10.90
C PRO A 155 7.10 -0.35 -9.47
N VAL A 156 6.95 0.89 -8.98
CA VAL A 156 6.49 1.18 -7.63
C VAL A 156 5.14 1.88 -7.66
N VAL A 157 4.16 1.30 -6.99
CA VAL A 157 2.83 1.87 -6.78
C VAL A 157 2.67 2.20 -5.30
N TRP A 158 2.16 3.38 -4.98
CA TRP A 158 1.83 3.71 -3.60
C TRP A 158 0.31 3.84 -3.43
N CYS A 159 -0.25 3.08 -2.49
CA CYS A 159 -1.69 3.04 -2.20
C CYS A 159 -1.96 3.75 -0.88
N CYS A 160 -2.76 4.83 -0.91
CA CYS A 160 -3.25 5.51 0.27
C CYS A 160 -4.71 5.12 0.55
N HIS A 161 -4.94 4.41 1.63
CA HIS A 161 -6.28 3.94 2.03
C HIS A 161 -7.05 4.94 2.89
N ILE A 162 -6.41 6.05 3.24
CA ILE A 162 -6.95 7.09 4.12
C ILE A 162 -6.97 8.44 3.41
N GLY A 163 -7.81 9.33 3.91
CA GLY A 163 -7.93 10.69 3.40
C GLY A 163 -9.09 11.42 4.05
N VAL A 164 -9.29 12.66 3.63
CA VAL A 164 -10.43 13.48 4.00
C VAL A 164 -10.88 14.30 2.79
N ASP A 165 -12.17 14.55 2.67
CA ASP A 165 -12.74 15.24 1.49
C ASP A 165 -12.38 16.74 1.45
N VAL A 166 -12.12 17.35 2.60
CA VAL A 166 -11.77 18.78 2.70
C VAL A 166 -10.41 18.92 3.38
N ALA A 167 -9.44 19.41 2.62
CA ALA A 167 -8.10 19.68 3.12
C ALA A 167 -8.09 20.78 4.20
N ASN A 168 -7.19 20.68 5.16
CA ASN A 168 -6.94 21.66 6.22
C ASN A 168 -5.45 21.73 6.59
N GLU A 169 -5.09 22.49 7.61
CA GLU A 169 -3.70 22.66 8.04
C GLU A 169 -3.03 21.32 8.44
N SER A 170 -3.78 20.41 9.07
CA SER A 170 -3.26 19.08 9.42
C SER A 170 -2.94 18.28 8.16
N THR A 171 -3.82 18.27 7.16
CA THR A 171 -3.53 17.57 5.90
C THR A 171 -2.33 18.17 5.17
N GLN A 172 -2.19 19.50 5.19
CA GLN A 172 -1.03 20.14 4.59
C GLN A 172 0.28 19.69 5.26
N LEU A 173 0.32 19.67 6.59
CA LEU A 173 1.48 19.19 7.37
C LEU A 173 1.86 17.75 6.99
N ALA A 174 0.88 16.86 6.86
CA ALA A 174 1.13 15.48 6.44
C ALA A 174 1.68 15.40 5.01
N TRP A 175 1.11 16.17 4.09
CA TRP A 175 1.54 16.14 2.70
C TRP A 175 2.90 16.82 2.47
N ASP A 176 3.25 17.82 3.26
CA ASP A 176 4.62 18.40 3.27
C ASP A 176 5.66 17.36 3.72
N PHE A 177 5.25 16.43 4.59
CA PHE A 177 6.10 15.32 5.01
C PHE A 177 6.18 14.22 3.94
N LEU A 178 5.07 13.81 3.34
CA LEU A 178 4.96 12.63 2.47
C LEU A 178 5.32 12.89 1.01
N SER A 179 4.97 14.08 0.47
CA SER A 179 5.10 14.37 -0.96
C SER A 179 6.51 14.15 -1.52
N PRO A 180 7.60 14.48 -0.80
CA PRO A 180 8.96 14.23 -1.31
C PRO A 180 9.23 12.77 -1.67
N TYR A 181 8.61 11.83 -0.96
CA TYR A 181 8.74 10.40 -1.23
C TYR A 181 7.81 9.95 -2.36
N VAL A 182 6.52 10.23 -2.20
CA VAL A 182 5.49 9.65 -3.08
C VAL A 182 5.39 10.32 -4.45
N ALA A 183 5.99 11.48 -4.66
CA ALA A 183 6.08 12.12 -5.97
C ALA A 183 6.91 11.32 -6.99
N GLN A 184 7.73 10.38 -6.54
CA GLN A 184 8.65 9.61 -7.38
C GLN A 184 8.10 8.25 -7.83
N VAL A 185 6.91 7.87 -7.36
CA VAL A 185 6.29 6.57 -7.73
C VAL A 185 5.78 6.55 -9.18
N ASP A 186 5.63 5.37 -9.73
CA ASP A 186 5.10 5.20 -11.10
C ASP A 186 3.57 5.41 -11.15
N ALA A 187 2.88 5.16 -10.03
CA ALA A 187 1.47 5.49 -9.87
C ALA A 187 1.08 5.61 -8.38
N VAL A 188 0.06 6.41 -8.12
CA VAL A 188 -0.62 6.47 -6.81
C VAL A 188 -2.04 5.92 -6.93
N VAL A 189 -2.50 5.26 -5.87
CA VAL A 189 -3.87 4.74 -5.78
C VAL A 189 -4.55 5.36 -4.56
N PHE A 190 -5.73 5.93 -4.77
CA PHE A 190 -6.59 6.47 -3.72
C PHE A 190 -7.99 5.86 -3.80
N SER A 191 -8.71 5.84 -2.69
CA SER A 191 -10.10 5.38 -2.66
C SER A 191 -11.09 6.41 -3.22
N ARG A 192 -10.74 7.70 -3.22
CA ARG A 192 -11.57 8.82 -3.70
C ARG A 192 -10.70 9.90 -4.35
N ALA A 193 -11.28 10.59 -5.33
CA ALA A 193 -10.58 11.68 -6.03
C ALA A 193 -10.28 12.87 -5.10
N GLU A 194 -11.18 13.13 -4.16
CA GLU A 194 -11.06 14.22 -3.16
C GLU A 194 -9.90 14.00 -2.18
N HIS A 195 -9.41 12.77 -2.04
CA HIS A 195 -8.28 12.43 -1.18
C HIS A 195 -6.92 12.72 -1.82
N VAL A 196 -6.89 12.98 -3.13
CA VAL A 196 -5.64 13.24 -3.86
C VAL A 196 -5.15 14.66 -3.56
N PRO A 197 -3.96 14.82 -2.96
CA PRO A 197 -3.45 16.17 -2.66
C PRO A 197 -2.98 16.87 -3.94
N ALA A 198 -3.03 18.20 -3.93
CA ALA A 198 -2.57 19.03 -5.05
C ALA A 198 -1.09 18.78 -5.40
N SER A 199 -0.26 18.42 -4.42
CA SER A 199 1.16 18.10 -4.61
C SER A 199 1.41 16.88 -5.53
N LEU A 200 0.41 16.03 -5.75
CA LEU A 200 0.48 14.85 -6.63
C LEU A 200 -0.24 15.04 -7.98
N ALA A 201 -0.63 16.27 -8.34
CA ALA A 201 -1.38 16.56 -9.58
C ALA A 201 -0.67 16.07 -10.87
N GLY A 202 0.66 15.96 -10.86
CA GLY A 202 1.45 15.45 -12.00
C GLY A 202 1.71 13.94 -11.98
N THR A 203 1.31 13.24 -10.91
CA THR A 203 1.55 11.80 -10.73
C THR A 203 0.40 11.00 -11.33
N ARG A 204 0.71 9.90 -12.00
CA ARG A 204 -0.33 8.97 -12.50
C ARG A 204 -1.20 8.49 -11.33
N THR A 205 -2.46 8.90 -11.34
CA THR A 205 -3.41 8.60 -10.26
C THR A 205 -4.48 7.61 -10.72
N VAL A 206 -4.75 6.62 -9.87
CA VAL A 206 -5.84 5.66 -10.05
C VAL A 206 -6.80 5.79 -8.86
N ILE A 207 -8.09 5.93 -9.14
CA ILE A 207 -9.13 5.91 -8.12
C ILE A 207 -9.73 4.52 -8.06
N LEU A 208 -9.60 3.88 -6.91
CA LEU A 208 -10.12 2.55 -6.63
C LEU A 208 -11.10 2.62 -5.44
N PRO A 209 -12.39 2.85 -5.69
CA PRO A 209 -13.36 2.96 -4.61
C PRO A 209 -13.43 1.69 -3.76
N PRO A 210 -13.67 1.80 -2.44
CA PRO A 210 -13.93 0.63 -1.62
C PRO A 210 -15.18 -0.09 -2.15
N PRO A 211 -15.29 -1.42 -1.95
CA PRO A 211 -16.48 -2.14 -2.34
C PRO A 211 -17.71 -1.52 -1.67
N SER A 212 -18.71 -1.15 -2.48
CA SER A 212 -19.96 -0.61 -1.95
C SER A 212 -20.65 -1.69 -1.12
N THR A 213 -20.78 -1.47 0.19
CA THR A 213 -21.75 -2.21 1.01
C THR A 213 -23.14 -1.78 0.55
N ARG A 214 -23.73 -2.46 -0.43
CA ARG A 214 -25.17 -2.33 -0.65
C ARG A 214 -25.83 -2.92 0.60
N SER A 215 -26.40 -2.05 1.43
CA SER A 215 -27.42 -2.49 2.38
C SER A 215 -28.51 -3.19 1.58
N ARG A 216 -28.75 -4.44 1.91
CA ARG A 216 -29.93 -5.19 1.45
C ARG A 216 -31.18 -4.60 2.08
#